data_b2e088640915dae89a43ab398b74b3d2
#
_entry.id   b2e088640915dae89a43ab398b74b3d2
#
_cell.length_a   1.000
_cell.length_b   1.000
_cell.length_c   1.000
_cell.angle_alpha   90.00
_cell.angle_beta   90.00
_cell.angle_gamma   90.00
#
_symmetry.space_group_name_H-M   'P 1'
#
loop_
_entity.id
_entity.type
_entity.pdbx_description
1 polymer ?
#
loop_
_entity_poly.entity_id
_entity_poly.type
_entity_poly.pdbx_seq_one_letter_code
_entity_poly.pdbx_strand_id
1 'polypeptide(L)'
;EAVMSAAFLLHVFLAVKLKLENKKARGPVGYAVNTRKGSKSFATFTMIWSGIFVLGFVIQHLVTIKFGTHYYYQNEAGEIIRDMWLTTIDMFSNLGWAVFYLISMFVIGMHLFHAIASAFQTMGIAHQKWTPIIEKVGIAYSVVVALGFAIEAVAAFYFGNLDATKELREQSRKNSIELEKKVNAPKTSAFVMPASAEEIQVSYILDGGR
;
A
#
# COMPACT_ATOMS: atom_id res chain seq x y z
N GLU A 1 6.07 7.98 -6.02
CA GLU A 1 4.66 7.55 -6.02
C GLU A 1 4.01 7.69 -7.42
N ALA A 2 4.11 8.85 -8.11
CA ALA A 2 3.44 9.10 -9.40
C ALA A 2 3.78 8.08 -10.48
N VAL A 3 5.06 7.73 -10.65
CA VAL A 3 5.51 6.73 -11.64
C VAL A 3 4.90 5.35 -11.37
N MET A 4 4.90 4.91 -10.10
CA MET A 4 4.31 3.61 -9.72
C MET A 4 2.81 3.58 -9.96
N SER A 5 2.10 4.66 -9.60
CA SER A 5 0.66 4.78 -9.83
C SER A 5 0.33 4.79 -11.33
N ALA A 6 1.11 5.52 -12.13
CA ALA A 6 0.94 5.55 -13.59
C ALA A 6 1.18 4.18 -14.22
N ALA A 7 2.24 3.47 -13.82
CA ALA A 7 2.55 2.14 -14.31
C ALA A 7 1.44 1.12 -13.96
N PHE A 8 0.92 1.21 -12.73
CA PHE A 8 -0.19 0.36 -12.28
C PHE A 8 -1.48 0.62 -13.09
N LEU A 9 -1.85 1.89 -13.25
CA LEU A 9 -3.04 2.26 -14.04
C LEU A 9 -2.90 1.84 -15.51
N LEU A 10 -1.72 2.03 -16.10
CA LEU A 10 -1.42 1.57 -17.44
C LEU A 10 -1.55 0.04 -17.56
N HIS A 11 -1.03 -0.70 -16.58
CA HIS A 11 -1.17 -2.16 -16.54
C HIS A 11 -2.65 -2.59 -16.52
N VAL A 12 -3.47 -2.00 -15.67
CA VAL A 12 -4.91 -2.29 -15.59
C VAL A 12 -5.60 -1.97 -16.93
N PHE A 13 -5.33 -0.79 -17.48
CA PHE A 13 -5.88 -0.36 -18.77
C PHE A 13 -5.55 -1.34 -19.89
N LEU A 14 -4.26 -1.72 -20.03
CA LEU A 14 -3.82 -2.65 -21.06
C LEU A 14 -4.41 -4.06 -20.88
N ALA A 15 -4.54 -4.54 -19.64
CA ALA A 15 -5.15 -5.84 -19.35
C ALA A 15 -6.62 -5.88 -19.77
N VAL A 16 -7.38 -4.82 -19.47
CA VAL A 16 -8.79 -4.71 -19.87
C VAL A 16 -8.90 -4.59 -21.40
N LYS A 17 -8.11 -3.71 -22.02
CA LYS A 17 -8.09 -3.52 -23.46
C LYS A 17 -7.83 -4.82 -24.21
N LEU A 18 -6.76 -5.54 -23.87
CA LEU A 18 -6.41 -6.82 -24.47
C LEU A 18 -7.52 -7.88 -24.27
N LYS A 19 -8.16 -7.90 -23.13
CA LYS A 19 -9.29 -8.81 -22.87
C LYS A 19 -10.48 -8.53 -23.79
N LEU A 20 -10.79 -7.25 -24.00
CA LEU A 20 -11.90 -6.84 -24.88
C LEU A 20 -11.57 -7.10 -26.36
N GLU A 21 -10.35 -6.79 -26.79
CA GLU A 21 -9.88 -7.07 -28.16
C GLU A 21 -9.89 -8.58 -28.46
N ASN A 22 -9.39 -9.41 -27.55
CA ASN A 22 -9.43 -10.87 -27.68
C ASN A 22 -10.86 -11.41 -27.71
N LYS A 23 -11.79 -10.83 -26.95
CA LYS A 23 -13.22 -11.19 -27.02
C LYS A 23 -13.82 -10.81 -28.38
N LYS A 24 -13.50 -9.62 -28.89
CA LYS A 24 -13.97 -9.15 -30.20
C LYS A 24 -13.41 -10.00 -31.35
N ALA A 25 -12.11 -10.30 -31.31
CA ALA A 25 -11.44 -11.12 -32.31
C ALA A 25 -11.99 -12.56 -32.39
N ARG A 26 -12.41 -13.12 -31.24
CA ARG A 26 -13.04 -14.44 -31.21
C ARG A 26 -14.42 -14.47 -31.85
N GLY A 27 -15.15 -13.35 -31.87
CA GLY A 27 -16.51 -13.26 -32.39
C GLY A 27 -17.59 -13.87 -31.48
N PRO A 28 -18.84 -13.96 -31.96
CA PRO A 28 -19.97 -14.43 -31.19
C PRO A 28 -20.00 -15.95 -30.96
N VAL A 29 -19.30 -16.71 -31.82
CA VAL A 29 -19.28 -18.18 -31.73
C VAL A 29 -18.16 -18.63 -30.82
N GLY A 30 -18.51 -19.41 -29.78
CA GLY A 30 -17.51 -20.04 -28.90
C GLY A 30 -16.75 -21.15 -29.62
N TYR A 31 -15.62 -21.59 -29.02
CA TYR A 31 -14.89 -22.75 -29.56
C TYR A 31 -15.75 -24.01 -29.42
N ALA A 32 -15.96 -24.71 -30.55
CA ALA A 32 -16.69 -25.99 -30.59
C ALA A 32 -15.97 -27.08 -29.78
N VAL A 33 -14.67 -27.01 -29.71
CA VAL A 33 -13.84 -27.95 -28.91
C VAL A 33 -12.94 -27.14 -27.98
N ASN A 34 -13.17 -27.28 -26.67
CA ASN A 34 -12.39 -26.61 -25.63
C ASN A 34 -11.15 -27.44 -25.29
N THR A 35 -10.33 -27.77 -26.30
CA THR A 35 -9.06 -28.48 -26.09
C THR A 35 -8.00 -27.49 -25.61
N ARG A 36 -7.62 -27.62 -24.36
CA ARG A 36 -6.44 -26.92 -23.81
C ARG A 36 -5.18 -27.61 -24.33
N LYS A 37 -4.75 -27.26 -25.56
CA LYS A 37 -3.45 -27.68 -26.07
C LYS A 37 -2.37 -26.75 -25.48
N GLY A 38 -1.42 -27.31 -24.73
CA GLY A 38 -0.32 -26.59 -24.07
C GLY A 38 -0.52 -26.39 -22.58
N SER A 39 0.52 -25.90 -21.91
CA SER A 39 0.60 -25.73 -20.47
C SER A 39 -0.17 -24.52 -19.93
N LYS A 40 -1.42 -24.33 -20.37
CA LYS A 40 -2.27 -23.30 -19.75
C LYS A 40 -2.68 -23.77 -18.37
N SER A 41 -1.99 -23.27 -17.37
CA SER A 41 -2.27 -23.54 -15.98
C SER A 41 -3.64 -22.97 -15.54
N PHE A 42 -4.15 -23.46 -14.44
CA PHE A 42 -5.32 -22.87 -13.76
C PHE A 42 -5.14 -21.37 -13.53
N ALA A 43 -3.92 -20.94 -13.18
CA ALA A 43 -3.56 -19.53 -13.02
C ALA A 43 -3.81 -18.69 -14.26
N THR A 44 -3.55 -19.20 -15.47
CA THR A 44 -3.88 -18.46 -16.73
C THR A 44 -5.38 -18.23 -16.90
N PHE A 45 -6.19 -19.22 -16.53
CA PHE A 45 -7.65 -19.10 -16.62
C PHE A 45 -8.20 -18.08 -15.61
N THR A 46 -7.63 -18.06 -14.43
CA THR A 46 -8.07 -17.19 -13.33
C THR A 46 -7.42 -15.79 -13.34
N MET A 47 -6.51 -15.50 -14.29
CA MET A 47 -5.71 -14.28 -14.32
C MET A 47 -6.54 -12.99 -14.25
N ILE A 48 -7.64 -12.93 -14.99
CA ILE A 48 -8.52 -11.75 -14.99
C ILE A 48 -9.24 -11.60 -13.65
N TRP A 49 -9.68 -12.70 -13.06
CA TRP A 49 -10.40 -12.68 -11.78
C TRP A 49 -9.46 -12.32 -10.63
N SER A 50 -8.26 -12.91 -10.61
CA SER A 50 -7.24 -12.52 -9.65
C SER A 50 -6.81 -11.06 -9.82
N GLY A 51 -6.72 -10.56 -11.06
CA GLY A 51 -6.43 -9.15 -11.33
C GLY A 51 -7.51 -8.20 -10.82
N ILE A 52 -8.80 -8.53 -10.97
CA ILE A 52 -9.90 -7.74 -10.42
C ILE A 52 -9.85 -7.75 -8.88
N PHE A 53 -9.57 -8.90 -8.27
CA PHE A 53 -9.39 -9.00 -6.84
C PHE A 53 -8.21 -8.15 -6.34
N VAL A 54 -7.06 -8.24 -7.01
CA VAL A 54 -5.86 -7.44 -6.67
C VAL A 54 -6.13 -5.95 -6.78
N LEU A 55 -6.86 -5.51 -7.83
CA LEU A 55 -7.28 -4.13 -7.96
C LEU A 55 -8.14 -3.67 -6.76
N GLY A 56 -9.14 -4.49 -6.38
CA GLY A 56 -9.98 -4.23 -5.20
C GLY A 56 -9.15 -4.17 -3.91
N PHE A 57 -8.20 -5.10 -3.75
CA PHE A 57 -7.28 -5.10 -2.62
C PHE A 57 -6.42 -3.83 -2.57
N VAL A 58 -5.84 -3.40 -3.69
CA VAL A 58 -5.01 -2.17 -3.74
C VAL A 58 -5.84 -0.94 -3.35
N ILE A 59 -7.07 -0.81 -3.85
CA ILE A 59 -7.96 0.29 -3.48
C ILE A 59 -8.25 0.24 -1.97
N GLN A 60 -8.63 -0.92 -1.45
CA GLN A 60 -8.93 -1.11 -0.03
C GLN A 60 -7.69 -0.82 0.85
N HIS A 61 -6.50 -1.32 0.44
CA HIS A 61 -5.25 -1.06 1.13
C HIS A 61 -4.92 0.44 1.20
N LEU A 62 -5.09 1.18 0.11
CA LEU A 62 -4.89 2.62 0.10
C LEU A 62 -5.90 3.35 0.98
N VAL A 63 -7.18 2.96 0.93
CA VAL A 63 -8.23 3.56 1.76
C VAL A 63 -7.98 3.33 3.24
N THR A 64 -7.50 2.17 3.65
CA THR A 64 -7.28 1.86 5.07
C THR A 64 -5.94 2.33 5.59
N ILE A 65 -4.86 2.14 4.83
CA ILE A 65 -3.51 2.46 5.31
C ILE A 65 -3.11 3.90 4.97
N LYS A 66 -3.34 4.36 3.74
CA LYS A 66 -2.88 5.69 3.31
C LYS A 66 -3.86 6.79 3.71
N PHE A 67 -5.16 6.56 3.51
CA PHE A 67 -6.22 7.54 3.71
C PHE A 67 -7.10 7.27 4.94
N GLY A 68 -6.84 6.19 5.68
CA GLY A 68 -7.56 5.84 6.89
C GLY A 68 -7.17 6.69 8.09
N THR A 69 -7.45 6.17 9.28
CA THR A 69 -7.11 6.86 10.53
C THR A 69 -5.61 7.08 10.64
N HIS A 70 -5.20 8.31 10.90
CA HIS A 70 -3.81 8.67 11.12
C HIS A 70 -3.55 8.73 12.61
N TYR A 71 -2.59 7.93 13.07
CA TYR A 71 -2.02 8.04 14.40
C TYR A 71 -0.70 8.81 14.35
N TYR A 72 -0.34 9.48 15.45
CA TYR A 72 0.84 10.32 15.54
C TYR A 72 1.63 9.99 16.79
N TYR A 73 2.95 10.10 16.70
CA TYR A 73 3.83 10.11 17.87
C TYR A 73 4.88 11.22 17.74
N GLN A 74 5.45 11.62 18.86
CA GLN A 74 6.51 12.60 18.88
C GLN A 74 7.85 11.87 19.01
N ASN A 75 8.78 12.12 18.09
CA ASN A 75 10.12 11.54 18.14
C ASN A 75 11.02 12.26 19.16
N GLU A 76 12.23 11.75 19.35
CA GLU A 76 13.21 12.34 20.29
C GLU A 76 13.61 13.79 19.92
N ALA A 77 13.52 14.16 18.64
CA ALA A 77 13.76 15.52 18.17
C ALA A 77 12.57 16.47 18.41
N GLY A 78 11.46 15.98 18.95
CA GLY A 78 10.24 16.76 19.18
C GLY A 78 9.33 16.89 17.96
N GLU A 79 9.64 16.23 16.83
CA GLU A 79 8.82 16.28 15.63
C GLU A 79 7.63 15.33 15.74
N ILE A 80 6.45 15.78 15.30
CA ILE A 80 5.24 14.97 15.26
C ILE A 80 5.18 14.27 13.91
N ILE A 81 5.30 12.95 13.93
CA ILE A 81 5.29 12.11 12.73
C ILE A 81 4.21 11.03 12.82
N ARG A 82 3.81 10.51 11.66
CA ARG A 82 2.76 9.49 11.57
C ARG A 82 3.24 8.16 12.15
N ASP A 83 2.43 7.58 13.04
CA ASP A 83 2.67 6.28 13.65
C ASP A 83 2.13 5.15 12.76
N MET A 84 3.02 4.61 11.94
CA MET A 84 2.68 3.47 11.07
C MET A 84 2.60 2.16 11.84
N TRP A 85 3.36 2.03 12.96
CA TRP A 85 3.29 0.84 13.80
C TRP A 85 1.89 0.71 14.42
N LEU A 86 1.40 1.78 15.06
CA LEU A 86 0.07 1.77 15.67
C LEU A 86 -1.02 1.57 14.61
N THR A 87 -0.90 2.19 13.42
CA THR A 87 -1.83 2.00 12.30
C THR A 87 -1.92 0.53 11.90
N THR A 88 -0.77 -0.14 11.75
CA THR A 88 -0.69 -1.54 11.31
C THR A 88 -1.20 -2.49 12.40
N ILE A 89 -0.69 -2.36 13.61
CA ILE A 89 -1.07 -3.25 14.73
C ILE A 89 -2.56 -3.11 15.06
N ASP A 90 -3.10 -1.91 15.05
CA ASP A 90 -4.52 -1.66 15.34
C ASP A 90 -5.43 -2.31 14.29
N MET A 91 -5.09 -2.18 13.02
CA MET A 91 -5.83 -2.81 11.94
C MET A 91 -5.78 -4.33 12.01
N PHE A 92 -4.58 -4.91 12.11
CA PHE A 92 -4.41 -6.36 12.11
C PHE A 92 -4.82 -7.05 13.41
N SER A 93 -5.01 -6.33 14.51
CA SER A 93 -5.59 -6.90 15.74
C SER A 93 -7.02 -7.39 15.53
N ASN A 94 -7.70 -6.92 14.49
CA ASN A 94 -8.99 -7.45 14.08
C ASN A 94 -8.80 -8.69 13.19
N LEU A 95 -9.37 -9.81 13.62
CA LEU A 95 -9.27 -11.09 12.90
C LEU A 95 -9.78 -10.99 11.44
N GLY A 96 -10.83 -10.22 11.20
CA GLY A 96 -11.39 -10.05 9.86
C GLY A 96 -10.39 -9.43 8.89
N TRP A 97 -9.66 -8.40 9.32
CA TRP A 97 -8.59 -7.79 8.52
C TRP A 97 -7.42 -8.74 8.32
N ALA A 98 -6.97 -9.44 9.35
CA ALA A 98 -5.88 -10.41 9.24
C ALA A 98 -6.22 -11.51 8.22
N VAL A 99 -7.40 -12.10 8.30
CA VAL A 99 -7.88 -13.14 7.36
C VAL A 99 -8.02 -12.59 5.95
N PHE A 100 -8.59 -11.39 5.78
CA PHE A 100 -8.71 -10.76 4.47
C PHE A 100 -7.34 -10.55 3.81
N TYR A 101 -6.35 -10.07 4.56
CA TYR A 101 -4.99 -9.90 4.03
C TYR A 101 -4.31 -11.23 3.71
N LEU A 102 -4.49 -12.28 4.52
CA LEU A 102 -3.97 -13.61 4.20
C LEU A 102 -4.52 -14.16 2.88
N ILE A 103 -5.83 -14.04 2.68
CA ILE A 103 -6.46 -14.42 1.40
C ILE A 103 -5.89 -13.57 0.26
N SER A 104 -5.71 -12.28 0.50
CA SER A 104 -5.16 -11.36 -0.50
C SER A 104 -3.73 -11.72 -0.89
N MET A 105 -2.87 -12.09 0.07
CA MET A 105 -1.49 -12.52 -0.20
C MET A 105 -1.46 -13.80 -1.03
N PHE A 106 -2.35 -14.75 -0.75
CA PHE A 106 -2.49 -15.95 -1.57
C PHE A 106 -2.88 -15.61 -3.02
N VAL A 107 -3.89 -14.76 -3.21
CA VAL A 107 -4.35 -14.35 -4.56
C VAL A 107 -3.27 -13.55 -5.30
N ILE A 108 -2.58 -12.63 -4.60
CA ILE A 108 -1.46 -11.85 -5.16
C ILE A 108 -0.32 -12.78 -5.57
N GLY A 109 0.03 -13.75 -4.73
CA GLY A 109 1.05 -14.75 -5.05
C GLY A 109 0.72 -15.53 -6.33
N MET A 110 -0.52 -15.99 -6.48
CA MET A 110 -1.00 -16.66 -7.71
C MET A 110 -0.96 -15.73 -8.92
N HIS A 111 -1.38 -14.48 -8.76
CA HIS A 111 -1.37 -13.49 -9.82
C HIS A 111 0.06 -13.19 -10.29
N LEU A 112 0.96 -12.97 -9.35
CA LEU A 112 2.37 -12.65 -9.59
C LEU A 112 3.13 -13.83 -10.22
N PHE A 113 2.91 -15.05 -9.73
CA PHE A 113 3.46 -16.29 -10.30
C PHE A 113 3.24 -16.36 -11.81
N HIS A 114 2.04 -16.06 -12.25
CA HIS A 114 1.71 -16.14 -13.66
C HIS A 114 2.16 -14.90 -14.44
N ALA A 115 2.12 -13.71 -13.81
CA ALA A 115 2.48 -12.45 -14.42
C ALA A 115 3.95 -12.39 -14.85
N ILE A 116 4.87 -12.91 -14.03
CA ILE A 116 6.31 -12.83 -14.30
C ILE A 116 6.66 -13.62 -15.57
N ALA A 117 6.26 -14.89 -15.65
CA ALA A 117 6.52 -15.70 -16.83
C ALA A 117 5.89 -15.11 -18.11
N SER A 118 4.65 -14.62 -17.98
CA SER A 118 3.92 -13.98 -19.09
C SER A 118 4.58 -12.68 -19.57
N ALA A 119 5.10 -11.86 -18.64
CA ALA A 119 5.78 -10.61 -18.98
C ALA A 119 7.03 -10.85 -19.83
N PHE A 120 7.88 -11.80 -19.44
CA PHE A 120 9.09 -12.14 -20.20
C PHE A 120 8.77 -12.71 -21.59
N GLN A 121 7.73 -13.54 -21.71
CA GLN A 121 7.26 -14.04 -23.02
C GLN A 121 6.75 -12.90 -23.90
N THR A 122 6.02 -11.94 -23.33
CA THR A 122 5.50 -10.79 -24.07
C THR A 122 6.61 -9.86 -24.57
N MET A 123 7.71 -9.74 -23.81
CA MET A 123 8.91 -9.00 -24.23
C MET A 123 9.77 -9.74 -25.28
N GLY A 124 9.33 -10.91 -25.74
CA GLY A 124 10.06 -11.70 -26.72
C GLY A 124 11.24 -12.51 -26.15
N ILE A 125 11.38 -12.57 -24.82
CA ILE A 125 12.41 -13.36 -24.13
C ILE A 125 11.92 -14.80 -23.94
N ALA A 126 11.51 -15.42 -25.03
CA ALA A 126 11.13 -16.83 -25.06
C ALA A 126 12.27 -17.67 -25.64
N HIS A 127 12.94 -18.46 -24.81
CA HIS A 127 14.07 -19.31 -25.23
C HIS A 127 14.05 -20.64 -24.50
N GLN A 128 14.30 -21.75 -25.20
CA GLN A 128 14.21 -23.09 -24.65
C GLN A 128 15.04 -23.28 -23.34
N LYS A 129 16.19 -22.65 -23.24
CA LYS A 129 17.06 -22.70 -22.05
C LYS A 129 16.61 -21.75 -20.94
N TRP A 130 16.19 -20.53 -21.29
CA TRP A 130 15.95 -19.47 -20.29
C TRP A 130 14.53 -19.46 -19.74
N THR A 131 13.53 -19.83 -20.56
CA THR A 131 12.12 -19.85 -20.13
C THR A 131 11.89 -20.69 -18.87
N PRO A 132 12.42 -21.93 -18.75
CA PRO A 132 12.24 -22.72 -17.53
C PRO A 132 12.91 -22.12 -16.30
N ILE A 133 14.01 -21.37 -16.49
CA ILE A 133 14.71 -20.69 -15.39
C ILE A 133 13.87 -19.49 -14.93
N ILE A 134 13.37 -18.68 -15.87
CA ILE A 134 12.49 -17.53 -15.58
C ILE A 134 11.23 -17.97 -14.85
N GLU A 135 10.62 -19.09 -15.27
CA GLU A 135 9.46 -19.66 -14.57
C GLU A 135 9.79 -20.04 -13.13
N LYS A 136 10.91 -20.73 -12.89
CA LYS A 136 11.33 -21.12 -11.53
C LYS A 136 11.63 -19.90 -10.65
N VAL A 137 12.33 -18.91 -11.20
CA VAL A 137 12.60 -17.64 -10.49
C VAL A 137 11.30 -16.90 -10.19
N GLY A 138 10.37 -16.86 -11.14
CA GLY A 138 9.05 -16.27 -10.95
C GLY A 138 8.25 -16.94 -9.85
N ILE A 139 8.28 -18.29 -9.79
CA ILE A 139 7.68 -19.07 -8.70
C ILE A 139 8.30 -18.67 -7.36
N ALA A 140 9.64 -18.76 -7.26
CA ALA A 140 10.35 -18.47 -6.02
C ALA A 140 10.06 -17.05 -5.53
N TYR A 141 10.10 -16.06 -6.43
CA TYR A 141 9.79 -14.68 -6.10
C TYR A 141 8.35 -14.52 -5.60
N SER A 142 7.37 -15.09 -6.29
CA SER A 142 5.96 -15.01 -5.91
C SER A 142 5.69 -15.64 -4.53
N VAL A 143 6.34 -16.79 -4.25
CA VAL A 143 6.23 -17.46 -2.95
C VAL A 143 6.87 -16.61 -1.85
N VAL A 144 8.07 -16.08 -2.06
CA VAL A 144 8.76 -15.24 -1.07
C VAL A 144 7.94 -13.99 -0.75
N VAL A 145 7.41 -13.30 -1.78
CA VAL A 145 6.59 -12.10 -1.58
C VAL A 145 5.29 -12.44 -0.83
N ALA A 146 4.55 -13.47 -1.29
CA ALA A 146 3.29 -13.83 -0.65
C ALA A 146 3.47 -14.30 0.79
N LEU A 147 4.47 -15.16 1.06
CA LEU A 147 4.76 -15.62 2.42
C LEU A 147 5.29 -14.51 3.32
N GLY A 148 6.16 -13.62 2.81
CA GLY A 148 6.68 -12.50 3.58
C GLY A 148 5.56 -11.63 4.15
N PHE A 149 4.66 -11.18 3.30
CA PHE A 149 3.51 -10.37 3.74
C PHE A 149 2.46 -11.17 4.53
N ALA A 150 2.29 -12.46 4.26
CA ALA A 150 1.42 -13.30 5.07
C ALA A 150 1.96 -13.46 6.50
N ILE A 151 3.27 -13.66 6.66
CA ILE A 151 3.92 -13.73 7.98
C ILE A 151 3.75 -12.40 8.72
N GLU A 152 3.92 -11.26 8.04
CA GLU A 152 3.70 -9.94 8.63
C GLU A 152 2.27 -9.80 9.17
N ALA A 153 1.25 -10.17 8.39
CA ALA A 153 -0.15 -10.11 8.80
C ALA A 153 -0.43 -11.00 10.02
N VAL A 154 0.11 -12.24 10.03
CA VAL A 154 -0.02 -13.16 11.18
C VAL A 154 0.69 -12.62 12.41
N ALA A 155 1.92 -12.13 12.24
CA ALA A 155 2.71 -11.58 13.34
C ALA A 155 2.02 -10.34 13.94
N ALA A 156 1.53 -9.42 13.10
CA ALA A 156 0.80 -8.24 13.55
C ALA A 156 -0.49 -8.60 14.29
N PHE A 157 -1.23 -9.62 13.83
CA PHE A 157 -2.39 -10.15 14.55
C PHE A 157 -2.00 -10.74 15.91
N TYR A 158 -0.99 -11.62 15.92
CA TYR A 158 -0.55 -12.28 17.15
C TYR A 158 -0.04 -11.27 18.16
N PHE A 159 0.94 -10.45 17.80
CA PHE A 159 1.53 -9.45 18.69
C PHE A 159 0.52 -8.38 19.10
N GLY A 160 -0.36 -7.95 18.19
CA GLY A 160 -1.38 -6.95 18.48
C GLY A 160 -2.43 -7.39 19.50
N ASN A 161 -2.59 -8.71 19.71
CA ASN A 161 -3.53 -9.28 20.66
C ASN A 161 -2.91 -9.71 22.01
N LEU A 162 -1.59 -9.55 22.17
CA LEU A 162 -0.94 -9.72 23.48
C LEU A 162 -1.38 -8.62 24.45
N ASP A 163 -1.54 -8.97 25.74
CA ASP A 163 -2.06 -8.02 26.72
C ASP A 163 -1.13 -6.81 26.91
N ALA A 164 0.19 -7.03 26.95
CA ALA A 164 1.16 -5.93 26.99
C ALA A 164 1.05 -4.98 25.80
N THR A 165 0.78 -5.51 24.60
CA THR A 165 0.60 -4.69 23.38
C THR A 165 -0.74 -3.96 23.39
N LYS A 166 -1.79 -4.55 23.96
CA LYS A 166 -3.10 -3.88 24.09
C LYS A 166 -2.99 -2.63 24.97
N GLU A 167 -2.31 -2.72 26.11
CA GLU A 167 -2.09 -1.58 27.00
C GLU A 167 -1.27 -0.49 26.31
N LEU A 168 -0.15 -0.87 25.69
CA LEU A 168 0.70 0.06 24.94
C LEU A 168 -0.08 0.74 23.81
N ARG A 169 -0.89 -0.02 23.08
CA ARG A 169 -1.73 0.49 21.99
C ARG A 169 -2.77 1.49 22.46
N GLU A 170 -3.41 1.23 23.61
CA GLU A 170 -4.36 2.19 24.18
C GLU A 170 -3.68 3.47 24.65
N GLN A 171 -2.50 3.37 25.26
CA GLN A 171 -1.72 4.53 25.66
C GLN A 171 -1.27 5.35 24.44
N SER A 172 -0.74 4.68 23.42
CA SER A 172 -0.30 5.33 22.16
C SER A 172 -1.47 6.01 21.44
N ARG A 173 -2.66 5.40 21.47
CA ARG A 173 -3.86 5.99 20.89
C ARG A 173 -4.30 7.26 21.61
N LYS A 174 -4.26 7.27 22.95
CA LYS A 174 -4.57 8.47 23.74
C LYS A 174 -3.57 9.60 23.46
N ASN A 175 -2.29 9.29 23.45
CA ASN A 175 -1.24 10.26 23.10
C ASN A 175 -1.40 10.81 21.69
N SER A 176 -1.75 9.94 20.72
CA SER A 176 -1.98 10.35 19.33
C SER A 176 -3.13 11.34 19.17
N ILE A 177 -4.23 11.20 19.93
CA ILE A 177 -5.36 12.14 19.91
C ILE A 177 -4.92 13.54 20.35
N GLU A 178 -4.05 13.63 21.36
CA GLU A 178 -3.51 14.92 21.81
C GLU A 178 -2.58 15.55 20.75
N LEU A 179 -1.74 14.74 20.11
CA LEU A 179 -0.85 15.19 19.05
C LEU A 179 -1.60 15.61 17.79
N GLU A 180 -2.66 14.91 17.44
CA GLU A 180 -3.53 15.27 16.31
C GLU A 180 -4.14 16.67 16.48
N LYS A 181 -4.57 17.01 17.68
CA LYS A 181 -5.05 18.38 17.99
C LYS A 181 -3.99 19.44 17.72
N LYS A 182 -2.70 19.13 18.03
CA LYS A 182 -1.58 20.03 17.74
C LYS A 182 -1.30 20.16 16.25
N VAL A 183 -1.40 19.06 15.49
CA VAL A 183 -1.19 19.03 14.04
C VAL A 183 -2.30 19.82 13.32
N ASN A 184 -3.55 19.67 13.76
CA ASN A 184 -4.72 20.30 13.16
C ASN A 184 -5.02 21.69 13.74
N ALA A 185 -4.31 22.12 14.78
CA ALA A 185 -4.43 23.47 15.31
C ALA A 185 -4.13 24.48 14.17
N PRO A 186 -4.97 25.52 13.98
CA PRO A 186 -4.66 26.54 13.02
C PRO A 186 -3.25 27.07 13.36
N LYS A 187 -2.37 27.05 12.38
CA LYS A 187 -1.07 27.73 12.49
C LYS A 187 -1.39 29.21 12.61
N THR A 188 -1.73 29.65 13.81
CA THR A 188 -1.77 31.06 14.11
C THR A 188 -0.35 31.52 13.82
N SER A 189 -0.14 32.17 12.69
CA SER A 189 1.06 32.91 12.46
C SER A 189 1.11 33.87 13.64
N ALA A 190 1.96 33.55 14.61
CA ALA A 190 2.48 34.59 15.49
C ALA A 190 3.30 35.51 14.57
N PHE A 191 2.60 36.30 13.80
CA PHE A 191 3.12 37.55 13.34
C PHE A 191 3.22 38.38 14.65
N VAL A 192 4.32 38.14 15.35
CA VAL A 192 4.78 39.10 16.38
C VAL A 192 4.99 40.36 15.59
N MET A 193 4.01 41.27 15.64
CA MET A 193 4.22 42.64 15.23
C MET A 193 5.48 43.09 15.96
N PRO A 194 6.52 43.53 15.27
CA PRO A 194 7.63 44.19 15.98
C PRO A 194 6.99 45.30 16.82
N ALA A 195 7.44 45.42 18.07
CA ALA A 195 6.98 46.44 19.01
C ALA A 195 6.72 47.73 18.24
N SER A 196 5.52 48.26 18.45
CA SER A 196 5.06 49.44 17.72
C SER A 196 6.14 50.50 17.71
N ALA A 197 6.26 51.26 16.61
CA ALA A 197 7.28 52.31 16.47
C ALA A 197 7.24 53.31 17.64
N GLU A 198 6.17 53.36 18.42
CA GLU A 198 6.03 54.14 19.65
C GLU A 198 6.94 53.63 20.81
N GLU A 199 7.13 52.30 20.97
CA GLU A 199 8.04 51.80 22.02
C GLU A 199 9.51 52.10 21.69
N ILE A 200 9.86 52.14 20.42
CA ILE A 200 11.21 52.54 19.97
C ILE A 200 11.46 54.04 20.21
N GLN A 201 10.43 54.89 20.03
CA GLN A 201 10.57 56.31 20.28
C GLN A 201 10.67 56.64 21.77
N VAL A 202 9.97 55.93 22.64
CA VAL A 202 10.04 56.12 24.09
C VAL A 202 11.42 55.71 24.65
N SER A 203 12.00 54.62 24.12
CA SER A 203 13.35 54.20 24.48
C SER A 203 14.43 55.22 24.07
N TYR A 204 14.29 55.88 22.91
CA TYR A 204 15.22 56.91 22.43
C TYR A 204 15.14 58.23 23.23
N ILE A 205 13.96 58.54 23.79
CA ILE A 205 13.75 59.75 24.63
C ILE A 205 14.25 59.53 26.05
N LEU A 206 14.18 58.32 26.57
CA LEU A 206 14.63 57.98 27.92
C LEU A 206 16.15 57.75 28.03
N ASP A 207 16.80 57.40 26.94
CA ASP A 207 18.27 57.15 26.93
C ASP A 207 19.10 58.41 26.60
N GLY A 208 18.51 59.60 26.71
CA GLY A 208 19.10 60.92 26.73
C GLY A 208 20.31 61.04 25.80
N GLY A 209 20.09 61.55 24.59
CA GLY A 209 21.14 61.74 23.59
C GLY A 209 22.42 62.30 24.21
N ARG A 210 23.42 61.44 24.24
CA ARG A 210 24.85 61.81 24.38
C ARG A 210 25.64 61.08 23.30
#